data_ea29b2bf91757cc7e4dc0937eea740ee
#
_entry.id   ea29b2bf91757cc7e4dc0937eea740ee
#
_cell.length_a   1.000
_cell.length_b   1.000
_cell.length_c   1.000
_cell.angle_alpha   90.00
_cell.angle_beta   90.00
_cell.angle_gamma   90.00
#
_symmetry.space_group_name_H-M   'P 1'
#
loop_
_entity.id
_entity.type
_entity.pdbx_description
1 polymer ?
#
loop_
_entity_poly.entity_id
_entity_poly.type
_entity_poly.pdbx_seq_one_letter_code
_entity_poly.pdbx_strand_id
1 'polypeptide(L)'
;WVLPVGHGWRFDHLIALVLILVAFIILVRRFQFAVYTFLVVGLGSLTVTSLTGRYGFRDVYRDYAQFLGSLRQNTEPLPMMLQGEGPFQGAEEVQAHIDYRSPTVRAFAVRAATSWFTDADIRPEEATLVQCFSVFKVINSSWKYVSDVKGGEHFATASESADLLAGDCDDHAILMAACLKAIGGEVRLVRTTGHIYPELKVGDAKAMDRAAILIREELFPRTARHATLFYHTDAHG
;
A
#
# COMPACT_ATOMS: atom_id res chain seq x y z
N TRP A 1 -4.55 31.04 14.25
CA TRP A 1 -5.26 30.62 15.46
C TRP A 1 -5.37 29.11 15.47
N VAL A 2 -4.49 28.43 16.20
CA VAL A 2 -4.52 26.98 16.42
C VAL A 2 -5.31 26.79 17.71
N LEU A 3 -6.50 26.20 17.58
CA LEU A 3 -7.28 25.79 18.74
C LEU A 3 -6.65 24.51 19.32
N PRO A 4 -6.38 24.46 20.63
CA PRO A 4 -5.88 23.25 21.27
C PRO A 4 -6.96 22.16 21.20
N VAL A 5 -6.61 21.00 20.65
CA VAL A 5 -7.45 19.82 20.64
C VAL A 5 -7.50 19.27 22.06
N GLY A 6 -8.49 19.72 22.84
CA GLY A 6 -8.79 19.14 24.15
C GLY A 6 -9.30 17.72 23.98
N HIS A 7 -8.78 16.78 24.76
CA HIS A 7 -9.28 15.41 24.92
C HIS A 7 -10.63 15.42 25.64
N GLY A 8 -11.65 15.97 24.99
CA GLY A 8 -13.03 15.85 25.46
C GLY A 8 -13.70 14.73 24.65
N TRP A 9 -14.27 13.75 25.36
CA TRP A 9 -15.21 12.81 24.76
C TRP A 9 -16.30 13.61 24.06
N ARG A 10 -16.32 13.53 22.75
CA ARG A 10 -17.33 14.27 21.97
C ARG A 10 -18.64 13.48 22.09
N PHE A 11 -19.65 14.06 22.71
CA PHE A 11 -20.99 13.48 22.89
C PHE A 11 -21.62 13.03 21.57
N ASP A 12 -21.29 13.66 20.46
CA ASP A 12 -21.69 13.29 19.12
C ASP A 12 -21.24 11.84 18.75
N HIS A 13 -20.01 11.44 19.12
CA HIS A 13 -19.54 10.07 18.88
C HIS A 13 -20.25 9.03 19.75
N LEU A 14 -20.59 9.40 20.98
CA LEU A 14 -21.31 8.53 21.90
C LEU A 14 -22.76 8.34 21.44
N ILE A 15 -23.40 9.41 20.98
CA ILE A 15 -24.76 9.36 20.39
C ILE A 15 -24.74 8.51 19.11
N ALA A 16 -23.75 8.72 18.22
CA ALA A 16 -23.60 7.92 17.00
C ALA A 16 -23.40 6.43 17.33
N LEU A 17 -22.56 6.10 18.32
CA LEU A 17 -22.34 4.74 18.77
C LEU A 17 -23.64 4.09 19.29
N VAL A 18 -24.41 4.81 20.12
CA VAL A 18 -25.71 4.33 20.64
C VAL A 18 -26.69 4.09 19.50
N LEU A 19 -26.79 5.01 18.55
CA LEU A 19 -27.69 4.85 17.39
C LEU A 19 -27.29 3.64 16.52
N ILE A 20 -26.00 3.44 16.28
CA ILE A 20 -25.50 2.27 15.55
C ILE A 20 -25.84 0.98 16.30
N LEU A 21 -25.64 0.96 17.62
CA LEU A 21 -25.96 -0.21 18.45
C LEU A 21 -27.46 -0.54 18.42
N VAL A 22 -28.31 0.48 18.55
CA VAL A 22 -29.78 0.31 18.46
C VAL A 22 -30.20 -0.19 17.08
N ALA A 23 -29.66 0.40 16.01
CA ALA A 23 -29.92 -0.05 14.64
C ALA A 23 -29.48 -1.51 14.43
N PHE A 24 -28.31 -1.88 14.96
CA PHE A 24 -27.81 -3.24 14.92
C PHE A 24 -28.71 -4.24 15.67
N ILE A 25 -29.19 -3.88 16.87
CA ILE A 25 -30.11 -4.72 17.64
C ILE A 25 -31.44 -4.91 16.89
N ILE A 26 -31.97 -3.86 16.28
CA ILE A 26 -33.21 -3.93 15.48
C ILE A 26 -32.97 -4.84 14.26
N LEU A 27 -31.84 -4.69 13.58
CA LEU A 27 -31.48 -5.51 12.41
C LEU A 27 -31.36 -7.00 12.79
N VAL A 28 -30.65 -7.31 13.86
CA VAL A 28 -30.48 -8.69 14.36
C VAL A 28 -31.84 -9.29 14.74
N ARG A 29 -32.69 -8.54 15.44
CA ARG A 29 -34.07 -8.99 15.78
C ARG A 29 -34.92 -9.22 14.54
N ARG A 30 -34.80 -8.38 13.52
CA ARG A 30 -35.56 -8.51 12.27
C ARG A 30 -35.18 -9.73 11.48
N PHE A 31 -33.87 -10.06 11.49
CA PHE A 31 -33.29 -11.16 10.74
C PHE A 31 -32.81 -12.34 11.62
N GLN A 32 -33.34 -12.44 12.83
CA GLN A 32 -32.89 -13.45 13.82
C GLN A 32 -32.83 -14.87 13.24
N PHE A 33 -33.82 -15.25 12.41
CA PHE A 33 -33.84 -16.59 11.80
C PHE A 33 -32.66 -16.81 10.83
N ALA A 34 -32.36 -15.82 9.99
CA ALA A 34 -31.22 -15.87 9.09
C ALA A 34 -29.88 -15.89 9.85
N VAL A 35 -29.77 -15.11 10.93
CA VAL A 35 -28.57 -15.09 11.79
C VAL A 35 -28.37 -16.45 12.45
N TYR A 36 -29.42 -17.04 13.04
CA TYR A 36 -29.31 -18.39 13.64
C TYR A 36 -28.96 -19.46 12.62
N THR A 37 -29.59 -19.43 11.43
CA THR A 37 -29.29 -20.37 10.36
C THR A 37 -27.82 -20.25 9.94
N PHE A 38 -27.33 -19.03 9.76
CA PHE A 38 -25.92 -18.80 9.39
C PHE A 38 -24.96 -19.29 10.47
N LEU A 39 -25.28 -19.05 11.75
CA LEU A 39 -24.45 -19.54 12.87
C LEU A 39 -24.44 -21.07 12.94
N VAL A 40 -25.59 -21.72 12.78
CA VAL A 40 -25.68 -23.19 12.83
C VAL A 40 -24.94 -23.81 11.65
N VAL A 41 -25.12 -23.29 10.44
CA VAL A 41 -24.44 -23.78 9.24
C VAL A 41 -22.92 -23.53 9.34
N GLY A 42 -22.51 -22.33 9.79
CA GLY A 42 -21.10 -21.98 9.98
C GLY A 42 -20.42 -22.88 11.02
N LEU A 43 -21.08 -23.07 12.17
CA LEU A 43 -20.57 -23.91 13.25
C LEU A 43 -20.51 -25.39 12.83
N GLY A 44 -21.55 -25.86 12.14
CA GLY A 44 -21.58 -27.22 11.58
C GLY A 44 -20.48 -27.44 10.56
N SER A 45 -20.27 -26.50 9.65
CA SER A 45 -19.18 -26.54 8.67
C SER A 45 -17.80 -26.57 9.34
N LEU A 46 -17.55 -25.71 10.33
CA LEU A 46 -16.30 -25.70 11.09
C LEU A 46 -16.07 -27.01 11.85
N THR A 47 -17.13 -27.61 12.39
CA THR A 47 -17.02 -28.90 13.08
C THR A 47 -16.63 -30.01 12.10
N VAL A 48 -17.26 -30.07 10.94
CA VAL A 48 -16.94 -31.07 9.89
C VAL A 48 -15.51 -30.86 9.37
N THR A 49 -15.11 -29.62 9.08
CA THR A 49 -13.75 -29.34 8.60
C THR A 49 -12.68 -29.60 9.66
N SER A 50 -13.00 -29.37 10.95
CA SER A 50 -12.13 -29.71 12.07
C SER A 50 -11.92 -31.23 12.20
N LEU A 51 -12.97 -32.02 12.00
CA LEU A 51 -12.89 -33.48 12.03
C LEU A 51 -12.14 -34.07 10.81
N THR A 52 -12.22 -33.39 9.67
CA THR A 52 -11.49 -33.77 8.46
C THR A 52 -10.05 -33.27 8.40
N GLY A 53 -9.59 -32.53 9.42
CA GLY A 53 -8.21 -32.02 9.53
C GLY A 53 -7.83 -30.92 8.54
N ARG A 54 -8.80 -30.30 7.85
CA ARG A 54 -8.55 -29.27 6.84
C ARG A 54 -8.42 -27.87 7.45
N TYR A 55 -9.43 -27.43 8.22
CA TYR A 55 -9.45 -26.13 8.87
C TYR A 55 -10.40 -26.19 10.06
N GLY A 56 -9.92 -25.90 11.25
CA GLY A 56 -10.69 -26.11 12.47
C GLY A 56 -10.75 -24.88 13.37
N PHE A 57 -11.43 -25.04 14.51
CA PHE A 57 -11.55 -23.98 15.51
C PHE A 57 -10.20 -23.41 15.99
N ARG A 58 -9.16 -24.25 16.03
CA ARG A 58 -7.82 -23.83 16.41
C ARG A 58 -7.20 -22.90 15.36
N ASP A 59 -7.48 -23.14 14.11
CA ASP A 59 -6.98 -22.31 13.02
C ASP A 59 -7.71 -20.96 12.98
N VAL A 60 -9.03 -20.96 13.15
CA VAL A 60 -9.83 -19.74 13.31
C VAL A 60 -9.33 -18.89 14.48
N TYR A 61 -9.08 -19.52 15.63
CA TYR A 61 -8.56 -18.82 16.82
C TYR A 61 -7.18 -18.22 16.54
N ARG A 62 -6.28 -18.98 15.91
CA ARG A 62 -4.94 -18.50 15.56
C ARG A 62 -4.99 -17.33 14.60
N ASP A 63 -5.78 -17.43 13.54
CA ASP A 63 -5.93 -16.39 12.53
C ASP A 63 -6.55 -15.12 13.13
N TYR A 64 -7.56 -15.29 14.00
CA TYR A 64 -8.17 -14.17 14.71
C TYR A 64 -7.22 -13.53 15.73
N ALA A 65 -6.44 -14.33 16.45
CA ALA A 65 -5.43 -13.82 17.37
C ALA A 65 -4.30 -13.09 16.64
N GLN A 66 -3.89 -13.56 15.46
CA GLN A 66 -2.94 -12.87 14.59
C GLN A 66 -3.52 -11.56 14.07
N PHE A 67 -4.80 -11.56 13.63
CA PHE A 67 -5.50 -10.35 13.19
C PHE A 67 -5.60 -9.30 14.31
N LEU A 68 -6.02 -9.71 15.52
CA LEU A 68 -6.06 -8.81 16.67
C LEU A 68 -4.66 -8.32 17.08
N GLY A 69 -3.64 -9.19 16.96
CA GLY A 69 -2.25 -8.83 17.18
C GLY A 69 -1.78 -7.76 16.19
N SER A 70 -2.13 -7.91 14.92
CA SER A 70 -1.80 -6.92 13.87
C SER A 70 -2.53 -5.59 14.08
N LEU A 71 -3.80 -5.60 14.50
CA LEU A 71 -4.53 -4.39 14.85
C LEU A 71 -3.94 -3.68 16.07
N ARG A 72 -3.47 -4.44 17.07
CA ARG A 72 -2.83 -3.88 18.26
C ARG A 72 -1.44 -3.34 17.95
N GLN A 73 -0.72 -3.95 17.02
CA GLN A 73 0.56 -3.44 16.51
C GLN A 73 0.39 -2.19 15.65
N ASN A 74 -0.75 -2.04 14.95
CA ASN A 74 -1.07 -0.86 14.16
C ASN A 74 -1.61 0.33 14.99
N THR A 75 -1.85 0.18 16.29
CA THR A 75 -2.25 1.29 17.17
C THR A 75 -1.06 1.97 17.86
N GLU A 76 0.10 1.36 17.85
CA GLU A 76 1.32 2.12 18.06
C GLU A 76 1.65 2.85 16.75
N PRO A 77 1.98 4.17 16.80
CA PRO A 77 2.63 4.77 15.64
C PRO A 77 3.78 3.80 15.34
N LEU A 78 3.75 3.18 14.15
CA LEU A 78 4.78 2.26 13.70
C LEU A 78 6.07 2.78 14.29
N PRO A 79 6.76 2.08 15.21
CA PRO A 79 8.10 2.47 15.50
C PRO A 79 8.72 2.40 14.13
N MET A 80 8.98 3.55 13.58
CA MET A 80 9.82 3.69 12.41
C MET A 80 11.17 3.21 12.90
N MET A 81 11.25 1.89 13.06
CA MET A 81 12.51 1.20 13.18
C MET A 81 13.12 1.34 11.80
N LEU A 82 13.74 2.49 11.62
CA LEU A 82 14.92 2.63 10.80
C LEU A 82 15.97 1.66 11.41
N GLN A 83 15.68 0.37 11.31
CA GLN A 83 16.65 -0.65 11.62
C GLN A 83 17.60 -0.67 10.44
N GLY A 84 18.66 0.13 10.60
CA GLY A 84 19.83 0.08 9.78
C GLY A 84 19.70 0.89 8.47
N GLU A 85 20.42 2.00 8.39
CA GLU A 85 20.78 2.66 7.11
C GLU A 85 21.68 1.77 6.23
N GLY A 86 21.60 0.45 6.38
CA GLY A 86 22.38 -0.52 5.63
C GLY A 86 21.53 -1.31 4.62
N PRO A 87 22.18 -1.91 3.62
CA PRO A 87 21.50 -2.77 2.66
C PRO A 87 20.86 -3.97 3.38
N PHE A 88 19.63 -4.30 3.04
CA PHE A 88 18.93 -5.50 3.54
C PHE A 88 19.49 -6.77 2.89
N GLN A 89 19.27 -7.93 3.51
CA GLN A 89 19.70 -9.22 2.94
C GLN A 89 19.06 -9.44 1.56
N GLY A 90 19.89 -9.66 0.52
CA GLY A 90 19.46 -9.76 -0.87
C GLY A 90 19.43 -8.41 -1.63
N ALA A 91 19.80 -7.30 -0.99
CA ALA A 91 19.77 -5.97 -1.62
C ALA A 91 20.64 -5.88 -2.89
N GLU A 92 21.77 -6.55 -2.92
CA GLU A 92 22.65 -6.57 -4.10
C GLU A 92 21.97 -7.25 -5.29
N GLU A 93 21.26 -8.35 -5.05
CA GLU A 93 20.52 -9.07 -6.07
C GLU A 93 19.36 -8.24 -6.60
N VAL A 94 18.55 -7.67 -5.72
CA VAL A 94 17.46 -6.74 -6.09
C VAL A 94 18.02 -5.55 -6.86
N GLN A 95 19.13 -4.98 -6.42
CA GLN A 95 19.77 -3.86 -7.10
C GLN A 95 20.26 -4.22 -8.50
N ALA A 96 20.77 -5.43 -8.70
CA ALA A 96 21.22 -5.91 -10.01
C ALA A 96 20.04 -6.05 -11.00
N HIS A 97 18.83 -6.35 -10.49
CA HIS A 97 17.60 -6.49 -11.29
C HIS A 97 16.95 -5.14 -11.65
N ILE A 98 17.38 -4.03 -11.04
CA ILE A 98 16.98 -2.67 -11.43
C ILE A 98 17.78 -2.23 -12.66
N ASP A 99 17.51 -2.83 -13.79
CA ASP A 99 18.20 -2.56 -15.06
C ASP A 99 17.65 -1.30 -15.78
N TYR A 100 17.56 -0.17 -15.06
CA TYR A 100 16.94 1.09 -15.51
C TYR A 100 17.55 1.67 -16.81
N ARG A 101 18.73 1.20 -17.23
CA ARG A 101 19.38 1.59 -18.47
C ARG A 101 18.97 0.74 -19.66
N SER A 102 18.29 -0.36 -19.43
CA SER A 102 17.76 -1.22 -20.49
C SER A 102 16.88 -0.43 -21.46
N PRO A 103 17.02 -0.64 -22.78
CA PRO A 103 16.14 -0.01 -23.77
C PRO A 103 14.66 -0.29 -23.54
N THR A 104 14.30 -1.50 -23.11
CA THR A 104 12.92 -1.91 -22.78
C THR A 104 12.35 -1.06 -21.66
N VAL A 105 13.08 -0.99 -20.52
CA VAL A 105 12.67 -0.19 -19.37
C VAL A 105 12.56 1.28 -19.70
N ARG A 106 13.55 1.83 -20.41
CA ARG A 106 13.52 3.24 -20.81
C ARG A 106 12.36 3.56 -21.73
N ALA A 107 12.10 2.72 -22.73
CA ALA A 107 10.99 2.92 -23.66
C ALA A 107 9.64 2.83 -22.93
N PHE A 108 9.49 1.88 -21.99
CA PHE A 108 8.31 1.78 -21.15
C PHE A 108 8.15 3.00 -20.25
N ALA A 109 9.20 3.39 -19.52
CA ALA A 109 9.18 4.51 -18.58
C ALA A 109 8.83 5.85 -19.27
N VAL A 110 9.41 6.13 -20.43
CA VAL A 110 9.11 7.36 -21.21
C VAL A 110 7.65 7.37 -21.67
N ARG A 111 7.13 6.27 -22.21
CA ARG A 111 5.71 6.17 -22.58
C ARG A 111 4.81 6.36 -21.37
N ALA A 112 5.12 5.70 -20.26
CA ALA A 112 4.34 5.80 -19.03
C ALA A 112 4.37 7.22 -18.44
N ALA A 113 5.53 7.89 -18.46
CA ALA A 113 5.71 9.25 -17.96
C ALA A 113 4.82 10.30 -18.67
N THR A 114 4.48 10.04 -19.93
CA THR A 114 3.64 10.94 -20.76
C THR A 114 2.21 10.47 -20.95
N SER A 115 1.79 9.40 -20.28
CA SER A 115 0.45 8.81 -20.47
C SER A 115 -0.64 9.50 -19.66
N TRP A 116 -0.28 10.14 -18.54
CA TRP A 116 -1.24 10.78 -17.64
C TRP A 116 -0.78 12.17 -17.23
N PHE A 117 -1.72 13.01 -16.79
CA PHE A 117 -1.47 14.34 -16.24
C PHE A 117 -0.89 15.34 -17.25
N THR A 118 -1.11 15.14 -18.54
CA THR A 118 -0.61 16.01 -19.62
C THR A 118 -1.20 17.41 -19.58
N ASP A 119 -2.42 17.54 -19.05
CA ASP A 119 -3.18 18.79 -18.97
C ASP A 119 -3.12 19.44 -17.59
N ALA A 120 -2.32 18.88 -16.66
CA ALA A 120 -2.17 19.44 -15.34
C ALA A 120 -1.41 20.78 -15.38
N ASP A 121 -1.90 21.77 -14.66
CA ASP A 121 -1.20 23.06 -14.51
C ASP A 121 -0.05 22.92 -13.53
N ILE A 122 1.11 22.53 -14.05
CA ILE A 122 2.31 22.21 -13.28
C ILE A 122 3.43 23.20 -13.57
N ARG A 123 4.23 23.48 -12.57
CA ARG A 123 5.44 24.28 -12.74
C ARG A 123 6.55 23.43 -13.34
N PRO A 124 7.47 24.04 -14.10
CA PRO A 124 8.57 23.30 -14.72
C PRO A 124 9.39 22.46 -13.75
N GLU A 125 9.60 22.96 -12.52
CA GLU A 125 10.31 22.22 -11.45
C GLU A 125 9.56 21.00 -10.93
N GLU A 126 8.27 20.90 -11.16
CA GLU A 126 7.43 19.77 -10.74
C GLU A 126 7.28 18.71 -11.84
N ALA A 127 7.76 18.99 -13.05
CA ALA A 127 7.55 18.11 -14.20
C ALA A 127 8.04 16.67 -13.96
N THR A 128 9.25 16.50 -13.42
CA THR A 128 9.78 15.16 -13.12
C THR A 128 8.91 14.43 -12.08
N LEU A 129 8.44 15.13 -11.05
CA LEU A 129 7.56 14.55 -10.04
C LEU A 129 6.24 14.08 -10.65
N VAL A 130 5.61 14.89 -11.49
CA VAL A 130 4.35 14.55 -12.18
C VAL A 130 4.56 13.36 -13.12
N GLN A 131 5.69 13.31 -13.84
CA GLN A 131 6.05 12.17 -14.67
C GLN A 131 6.23 10.89 -13.83
N CYS A 132 6.83 10.99 -12.64
CA CYS A 132 6.94 9.86 -11.72
C CYS A 132 5.55 9.36 -11.29
N PHE A 133 4.61 10.25 -11.00
CA PHE A 133 3.23 9.86 -10.67
C PHE A 133 2.46 9.30 -11.88
N SER A 134 2.77 9.74 -13.09
CA SER A 134 2.23 9.13 -14.32
C SER A 134 2.70 7.67 -14.46
N VAL A 135 4.00 7.41 -14.27
CA VAL A 135 4.56 6.06 -14.25
C VAL A 135 3.90 5.21 -13.17
N PHE A 136 3.81 5.72 -11.94
CA PHE A 136 3.13 5.05 -10.84
C PHE A 136 1.70 4.66 -11.23
N LYS A 137 0.94 5.56 -11.83
CA LYS A 137 -0.44 5.30 -12.24
C LYS A 137 -0.53 4.24 -13.34
N VAL A 138 0.36 4.28 -14.34
CA VAL A 138 0.39 3.28 -15.42
C VAL A 138 0.69 1.89 -14.85
N ILE A 139 1.75 1.75 -14.06
CA ILE A 139 2.13 0.46 -13.50
C ILE A 139 1.02 -0.08 -12.62
N ASN A 140 0.53 0.69 -11.64
CA ASN A 140 -0.51 0.22 -10.71
C ASN A 140 -1.85 -0.11 -11.40
N SER A 141 -2.19 0.56 -12.50
CA SER A 141 -3.43 0.26 -13.23
C SER A 141 -3.33 -0.97 -14.13
N SER A 142 -2.12 -1.37 -14.51
CA SER A 142 -1.86 -2.45 -15.47
C SER A 142 -1.30 -3.71 -14.81
N TRP A 143 -0.77 -3.60 -13.59
CA TRP A 143 -0.11 -4.69 -12.87
C TRP A 143 -1.07 -5.80 -12.48
N LYS A 144 -0.64 -7.03 -12.72
CA LYS A 144 -1.34 -8.25 -12.28
C LYS A 144 -0.50 -8.93 -11.22
N TYR A 145 -1.04 -9.03 -10.01
CA TYR A 145 -0.33 -9.70 -8.92
C TYR A 145 -0.32 -11.22 -9.13
N VAL A 146 0.88 -11.78 -9.17
CA VAL A 146 1.15 -13.22 -9.29
C VAL A 146 2.16 -13.58 -8.22
N SER A 147 1.77 -14.43 -7.28
CA SER A 147 2.70 -14.89 -6.24
C SER A 147 3.66 -15.92 -6.79
N ASP A 148 4.88 -15.92 -6.29
CA ASP A 148 5.87 -16.95 -6.55
C ASP A 148 5.40 -18.33 -6.10
N VAL A 149 5.92 -19.36 -6.79
CA VAL A 149 5.64 -20.75 -6.44
C VAL A 149 6.30 -21.06 -5.09
N LYS A 150 5.56 -21.70 -4.19
CA LYS A 150 6.06 -22.06 -2.86
C LYS A 150 7.43 -22.76 -2.94
N GLY A 151 8.45 -22.13 -2.41
CA GLY A 151 9.81 -22.69 -2.28
C GLY A 151 10.86 -22.13 -3.23
N GLY A 152 10.53 -21.14 -4.07
CA GLY A 152 11.50 -20.39 -4.87
C GLY A 152 11.15 -18.90 -4.83
N GLU A 153 11.99 -18.08 -4.22
CA GLU A 153 11.98 -16.64 -4.47
C GLU A 153 12.67 -16.42 -5.83
N HIS A 154 12.00 -15.73 -6.74
CA HIS A 154 12.53 -15.36 -8.04
C HIS A 154 12.33 -13.87 -8.25
N PHE A 155 13.42 -13.14 -8.39
CA PHE A 155 13.35 -11.73 -8.74
C PHE A 155 13.38 -11.57 -10.26
N ALA A 156 12.31 -11.10 -10.87
CA ALA A 156 12.31 -10.73 -12.28
C ALA A 156 13.12 -9.44 -12.48
N THR A 157 13.82 -9.35 -13.61
CA THR A 157 14.43 -8.08 -14.01
C THR A 157 13.36 -7.04 -14.33
N ALA A 158 13.68 -5.75 -14.19
CA ALA A 158 12.73 -4.70 -14.57
C ALA A 158 12.35 -4.79 -16.07
N SER A 159 13.24 -5.29 -16.93
CA SER A 159 12.93 -5.52 -18.34
C SER A 159 11.86 -6.59 -18.53
N GLU A 160 11.96 -7.73 -17.84
CA GLU A 160 10.96 -8.79 -17.88
C GLU A 160 9.62 -8.31 -17.34
N SER A 161 9.63 -7.63 -16.19
CA SER A 161 8.44 -7.07 -15.57
C SER A 161 7.78 -5.98 -16.44
N ALA A 162 8.56 -5.21 -17.22
CA ALA A 162 8.01 -4.22 -18.16
C ALA A 162 7.25 -4.85 -19.32
N ASP A 163 7.67 -6.04 -19.74
CA ASP A 163 7.02 -6.78 -20.83
C ASP A 163 5.76 -7.53 -20.35
N LEU A 164 5.80 -8.08 -19.14
CA LEU A 164 4.75 -8.93 -18.60
C LEU A 164 3.68 -8.16 -17.82
N LEU A 165 4.06 -7.08 -17.11
CA LEU A 165 3.24 -6.33 -16.16
C LEU A 165 2.56 -7.23 -15.14
N ALA A 166 3.29 -8.24 -14.67
CA ALA A 166 2.83 -9.24 -13.72
C ALA A 166 4.00 -9.72 -12.85
N GLY A 167 3.71 -10.05 -11.60
CA GLY A 167 4.67 -10.53 -10.61
C GLY A 167 4.16 -10.27 -9.20
N ASP A 168 5.01 -10.48 -8.22
CA ASP A 168 4.67 -10.18 -6.81
C ASP A 168 5.13 -8.77 -6.38
N CYS A 169 5.33 -8.56 -5.08
CA CYS A 169 5.69 -7.24 -4.55
C CYS A 169 7.12 -6.82 -4.93
N ASP A 170 8.03 -7.77 -5.05
CA ASP A 170 9.44 -7.53 -5.33
C ASP A 170 9.60 -7.11 -6.79
N ASP A 171 8.99 -7.84 -7.71
CA ASP A 171 8.99 -7.54 -9.15
C ASP A 171 8.34 -6.17 -9.43
N HIS A 172 7.22 -5.89 -8.76
CA HIS A 172 6.55 -4.60 -8.85
C HIS A 172 7.45 -3.45 -8.37
N ALA A 173 8.14 -3.64 -7.23
CA ALA A 173 9.02 -2.63 -6.66
C ALA A 173 10.27 -2.41 -7.53
N ILE A 174 10.85 -3.49 -8.09
CA ILE A 174 11.99 -3.44 -9.01
C ILE A 174 11.61 -2.67 -10.28
N LEU A 175 10.50 -3.01 -10.92
CA LEU A 175 10.03 -2.30 -12.12
C LEU A 175 9.76 -0.82 -11.83
N MET A 176 9.04 -0.53 -10.75
CA MET A 176 8.72 0.84 -10.36
C MET A 176 9.99 1.66 -10.13
N ALA A 177 10.95 1.13 -9.35
CA ALA A 177 12.21 1.80 -9.08
C ALA A 177 13.03 2.03 -10.36
N ALA A 178 13.08 1.05 -11.24
CA ALA A 178 13.80 1.15 -12.52
C ALA A 178 13.18 2.22 -13.42
N CYS A 179 11.86 2.25 -13.57
CA CYS A 179 11.16 3.23 -14.38
C CYS A 179 11.33 4.65 -13.85
N LEU A 180 11.15 4.86 -12.53
CA LEU A 180 11.34 6.16 -11.91
C LEU A 180 12.77 6.67 -12.09
N LYS A 181 13.76 5.79 -11.89
CA LYS A 181 15.19 6.11 -12.10
C LYS A 181 15.51 6.41 -13.56
N ALA A 182 14.89 5.70 -14.50
CA ALA A 182 15.08 5.91 -15.94
C ALA A 182 14.65 7.28 -16.43
N ILE A 183 13.68 7.94 -15.76
CA ILE A 183 13.18 9.29 -16.08
C ILE A 183 13.77 10.39 -15.18
N GLY A 184 14.76 10.06 -14.33
CA GLY A 184 15.46 11.03 -13.50
C GLY A 184 14.93 11.19 -12.08
N GLY A 185 14.00 10.34 -11.63
CA GLY A 185 13.57 10.29 -10.23
C GLY A 185 14.65 9.71 -9.32
N GLU A 186 14.82 10.28 -8.13
CA GLU A 186 15.64 9.70 -7.07
C GLU A 186 14.78 8.74 -6.25
N VAL A 187 15.13 7.45 -6.27
CA VAL A 187 14.34 6.40 -5.66
C VAL A 187 15.20 5.48 -4.81
N ARG A 188 14.63 5.04 -3.67
CA ARG A 188 15.19 3.96 -2.86
C ARG A 188 14.15 2.86 -2.67
N LEU A 189 14.62 1.63 -2.43
CA LEU A 189 13.76 0.51 -2.04
C LEU A 189 13.78 0.36 -0.53
N VAL A 190 12.61 0.16 0.04
CA VAL A 190 12.42 -0.08 1.46
C VAL A 190 11.84 -1.47 1.64
N ARG A 191 12.50 -2.30 2.46
CA ARG A 191 12.02 -3.62 2.84
C ARG A 191 11.46 -3.59 4.25
N THR A 192 10.26 -4.10 4.40
CA THR A 192 9.62 -4.37 5.68
C THR A 192 9.42 -5.87 5.86
N THR A 193 8.81 -6.29 6.95
CA THR A 193 8.48 -7.71 7.15
C THR A 193 7.45 -8.16 6.11
N GLY A 194 7.91 -8.93 5.12
CA GLY A 194 7.08 -9.53 4.08
C GLY A 194 6.62 -8.59 2.96
N HIS A 195 7.23 -7.40 2.83
CA HIS A 195 6.92 -6.49 1.75
C HIS A 195 8.11 -5.61 1.37
N ILE A 196 8.24 -5.29 0.07
CA ILE A 196 9.19 -4.32 -0.45
C ILE A 196 8.45 -3.29 -1.31
N TYR A 197 8.86 -2.02 -1.22
CA TYR A 197 8.26 -0.95 -2.00
C TYR A 197 9.28 0.17 -2.29
N PRO A 198 9.09 0.92 -3.38
CA PRO A 198 9.92 2.08 -3.69
C PRO A 198 9.44 3.33 -2.97
N GLU A 199 10.39 4.15 -2.52
CA GLU A 199 10.16 5.53 -2.06
C GLU A 199 10.80 6.50 -3.03
N LEU A 200 10.05 7.53 -3.42
CA LEU A 200 10.53 8.62 -4.26
C LEU A 200 10.97 9.79 -3.38
N LYS A 201 12.19 10.27 -3.59
CA LYS A 201 12.67 11.49 -2.94
C LYS A 201 12.03 12.70 -3.63
N VAL A 202 11.39 13.54 -2.83
CA VAL A 202 10.69 14.74 -3.33
C VAL A 202 11.53 16.00 -3.12
N GLY A 203 12.38 16.02 -2.09
CA GLY A 203 13.20 17.15 -1.70
C GLY A 203 13.00 17.53 -0.24
N ASP A 204 13.06 18.83 0.07
CA ASP A 204 12.88 19.35 1.42
C ASP A 204 11.40 19.36 1.86
N ALA A 205 11.15 19.74 3.11
CA ALA A 205 9.80 19.81 3.68
C ALA A 205 8.86 20.72 2.87
N LYS A 206 9.38 21.81 2.30
CA LYS A 206 8.60 22.73 1.48
C LYS A 206 8.22 22.10 0.14
N ALA A 207 9.11 21.33 -0.48
CA ALA A 207 8.83 20.58 -1.68
C ALA A 207 7.80 19.46 -1.40
N MET A 208 7.88 18.83 -0.22
CA MET A 208 6.92 17.82 0.22
C MET A 208 5.51 18.39 0.41
N ASP A 209 5.37 19.56 1.07
CA ASP A 209 4.07 20.22 1.22
C ASP A 209 3.43 20.52 -0.15
N ARG A 210 4.23 21.01 -1.08
CA ARG A 210 3.78 21.28 -2.44
C ARG A 210 3.41 20.02 -3.19
N ALA A 211 4.19 18.94 -3.08
CA ALA A 211 3.87 17.66 -3.66
C ALA A 211 2.55 17.09 -3.10
N ALA A 212 2.31 17.26 -1.80
CA ALA A 212 1.07 16.84 -1.16
C ALA A 212 -0.15 17.59 -1.71
N ILE A 213 -0.03 18.89 -1.95
CA ILE A 213 -1.07 19.71 -2.57
C ILE A 213 -1.32 19.24 -4.01
N LEU A 214 -0.25 19.12 -4.81
CA LEU A 214 -0.31 18.66 -6.19
C LEU A 214 -1.01 17.30 -6.32
N ILE A 215 -0.63 16.34 -5.49
CA ILE A 215 -1.24 15.01 -5.46
C ILE A 215 -2.74 15.08 -5.17
N ARG A 216 -3.15 15.89 -4.20
CA ARG A 216 -4.53 15.96 -3.74
C ARG A 216 -5.44 16.74 -4.68
N GLU A 217 -4.95 17.81 -5.25
CA GLU A 217 -5.77 18.76 -6.01
C GLU A 217 -5.73 18.46 -7.52
N GLU A 218 -4.56 18.12 -8.06
CA GLU A 218 -4.38 17.97 -9.50
C GLU A 218 -4.30 16.50 -9.96
N LEU A 219 -3.45 15.68 -9.31
CA LEU A 219 -3.17 14.36 -9.85
C LEU A 219 -4.20 13.31 -9.45
N PHE A 220 -4.62 13.30 -8.19
CA PHE A 220 -5.53 12.27 -7.65
C PHE A 220 -6.70 12.85 -6.84
N PRO A 221 -7.45 13.85 -7.34
CA PRO A 221 -8.45 14.56 -6.54
C PRO A 221 -9.57 13.68 -6.02
N ARG A 222 -9.90 12.59 -6.72
CA ARG A 222 -10.94 11.63 -6.29
C ARG A 222 -10.44 10.66 -5.24
N THR A 223 -9.20 10.16 -5.38
CA THR A 223 -8.61 9.17 -4.49
C THR A 223 -8.08 9.81 -3.21
N ALA A 224 -7.45 10.98 -3.33
CA ALA A 224 -6.81 11.67 -2.22
C ALA A 224 -7.79 12.21 -1.16
N ARG A 225 -9.09 12.36 -1.49
CA ARG A 225 -10.12 12.74 -0.49
C ARG A 225 -10.30 11.69 0.61
N HIS A 226 -9.97 10.44 0.33
CA HIS A 226 -10.17 9.30 1.23
C HIS A 226 -8.86 8.59 1.59
N ALA A 227 -7.73 9.03 1.02
CA ALA A 227 -6.42 8.43 1.25
C ALA A 227 -5.59 9.28 2.23
N THR A 228 -4.88 8.61 3.13
CA THR A 228 -3.84 9.24 3.95
C THR A 228 -2.53 9.21 3.19
N LEU A 229 -1.89 10.35 3.06
CA LEU A 229 -0.57 10.45 2.47
C LEU A 229 0.47 10.24 3.58
N PHE A 230 1.28 9.19 3.46
CA PHE A 230 2.41 8.96 4.33
C PHE A 230 3.69 9.46 3.67
N TYR A 231 4.49 10.17 4.40
CA TYR A 231 5.82 10.59 3.98
C TYR A 231 6.79 10.53 5.15
N HIS A 232 8.05 10.38 4.84
CA HIS A 232 9.15 10.36 5.80
C HIS A 232 10.11 11.49 5.49
N THR A 233 10.58 12.15 6.54
CA THR A 233 11.68 13.13 6.46
C THR A 233 12.86 12.57 7.22
N ASP A 234 14.01 12.50 6.58
CA ASP A 234 15.26 12.13 7.23
C ASP A 234 16.03 13.39 7.70
N ALA A 235 17.16 13.18 8.38
CA ALA A 235 17.96 14.27 8.93
C ALA A 235 18.59 15.20 7.85
N HIS A 236 18.47 14.84 6.59
CA HIS A 236 19.03 15.57 5.46
C HIS A 236 17.95 16.21 4.56
N GLY A 237 16.68 16.14 4.91
CA GLY A 237 15.54 16.78 4.24
C GLY A 237 14.66 15.84 3.50
#